data_cd79aefae01a1eaa5786ead820e33c65
#
_entry.id   cd79aefae01a1eaa5786ead820e33c65
#
_cell.length_a   1.000
_cell.length_b   1.000
_cell.length_c   1.000
_cell.angle_alpha   90.00
_cell.angle_beta   90.00
_cell.angle_gamma   90.00
#
_symmetry.space_group_name_H-M   'P 1'
#
loop_
_entity.id
_entity.type
_entity.pdbx_description
1 polymer ?
#
loop_
_entity_poly.entity_id
_entity_poly.type
_entity_poly.pdbx_seq_one_letter_code
_entity_poly.pdbx_strand_id
1 'polypeptide(L)' 'MSISYKPLWHQLIERDMRKIEFRDLVGISNTTLAKLGKNEPVSLEIVDKICSKLDCSIQDVVEIIN' A
#
# COMPACT_ATOMS: atom_id res chain seq x y z
N MET A 1 -2.72 -17.04 9.58
CA MET A 1 -2.02 -16.15 8.64
C MET A 1 -2.93 -15.03 8.22
N SER A 2 -2.39 -13.82 8.18
CA SER A 2 -3.15 -12.67 7.70
C SER A 2 -2.24 -11.69 6.97
N ILE A 3 -2.86 -10.92 6.07
CA ILE A 3 -2.15 -9.90 5.31
C ILE A 3 -2.17 -8.60 6.11
N SER A 4 -1.05 -7.88 6.12
CA SER A 4 -0.97 -6.57 6.76
C SER A 4 -0.24 -5.60 5.83
N TYR A 5 -0.78 -4.39 5.67
CA TYR A 5 -0.15 -3.32 4.91
C TYR A 5 0.54 -2.32 5.82
N LYS A 6 0.85 -2.73 7.04
CA LYS A 6 1.55 -1.89 8.00
C LYS A 6 2.86 -1.33 7.45
N PRO A 7 3.68 -2.11 6.71
CA PRO A 7 4.89 -1.55 6.13
C PRO A 7 4.60 -0.36 5.20
N LEU A 8 3.52 -0.44 4.40
CA LEU A 8 3.12 0.65 3.53
C LEU A 8 2.80 1.91 4.33
N TRP A 9 1.99 1.77 5.39
CA TRP A 9 1.61 2.94 6.19
C TRP A 9 2.80 3.56 6.90
N HIS A 10 3.74 2.76 7.39
CA HIS A 10 4.99 3.26 7.97
C HIS A 10 5.78 4.07 6.95
N GLN A 11 5.84 3.58 5.71
CA GLN A 11 6.55 4.26 4.65
C GLN A 11 5.93 5.62 4.33
N LEU A 12 4.60 5.69 4.32
CA LEU A 12 3.89 6.96 4.09
C LEU A 12 4.17 7.97 5.21
N ILE A 13 4.22 7.49 6.45
CA ILE A 13 4.54 8.35 7.59
C ILE A 13 5.95 8.91 7.44
N GLU A 14 6.91 8.08 7.08
CA GLU A 14 8.30 8.52 6.88
C GLU A 14 8.44 9.52 5.75
N ARG A 15 7.56 9.45 4.75
CA ARG A 15 7.58 10.36 3.60
C ARG A 15 6.72 11.60 3.81
N ASP A 16 6.08 11.74 4.98
CA ASP A 16 5.13 12.82 5.25
C ASP A 16 4.01 12.86 4.21
N MET A 17 3.59 11.68 3.74
CA MET A 17 2.58 11.56 2.70
C MET A 17 1.25 11.12 3.30
N ARG A 18 0.18 11.84 2.96
CA ARG A 18 -1.16 11.46 3.38
C ARG A 18 -1.73 10.40 2.46
N LYS A 19 -2.72 9.66 2.93
CA LYS A 19 -3.33 8.58 2.14
C LYS A 19 -3.93 9.08 0.82
N ILE A 20 -4.53 10.27 0.84
CA ILE A 20 -5.09 10.87 -0.38
C ILE A 20 -3.98 11.18 -1.39
N GLU A 21 -2.86 11.70 -0.91
CA GLU A 21 -1.71 11.99 -1.78
C GLU A 21 -1.15 10.69 -2.39
N PHE A 22 -1.06 9.65 -1.57
CA PHE A 22 -0.64 8.33 -2.02
C PHE A 22 -1.60 7.78 -3.09
N ARG A 23 -2.90 7.86 -2.84
CA ARG A 23 -3.91 7.41 -3.80
C ARG A 23 -3.73 8.08 -5.15
N ASP A 24 -3.56 9.40 -5.15
CA ASP A 24 -3.43 10.18 -6.37
C ASP A 24 -2.10 9.91 -7.09
N LEU A 25 -1.03 9.74 -6.34
CA LEU A 25 0.29 9.44 -6.90
C LEU A 25 0.29 8.08 -7.61
N VAL A 26 -0.26 7.06 -6.98
CA VAL A 26 -0.28 5.70 -7.52
C VAL A 26 -1.37 5.53 -8.58
N GLY A 27 -2.46 6.28 -8.45
CA GLY A 27 -3.57 6.18 -9.39
C GLY A 27 -4.52 5.05 -9.06
N ILE A 28 -4.74 4.78 -7.77
CA ILE A 28 -5.69 3.75 -7.33
C ILE A 28 -7.03 4.39 -6.97
N SER A 29 -8.09 3.57 -6.96
CA SER A 29 -9.42 4.02 -6.60
C SER A 29 -9.60 4.14 -5.09
N ASN A 30 -10.66 4.83 -4.67
CA ASN A 30 -11.04 4.89 -3.26
C ASN A 30 -11.36 3.51 -2.71
N THR A 31 -11.96 2.65 -3.53
CA THR A 31 -12.27 1.27 -3.15
C THR A 31 -10.99 0.49 -2.82
N THR A 32 -9.98 0.63 -3.67
CA THR A 32 -8.69 -0.02 -3.42
C THR A 32 -8.01 0.53 -2.18
N LEU A 33 -8.05 1.85 -2.00
CA LEU A 33 -7.48 2.47 -0.81
C LEU A 33 -8.16 1.96 0.46
N ALA A 34 -9.49 1.81 0.43
CA ALA A 34 -10.25 1.27 1.56
C ALA A 34 -9.85 -0.17 1.87
N LYS A 35 -9.63 -0.99 0.84
CA LYS A 35 -9.16 -2.37 1.04
C LYS A 35 -7.81 -2.41 1.72
N LEU A 36 -6.89 -1.55 1.30
CA LEU A 36 -5.58 -1.44 1.94
C LEU A 36 -5.72 -1.05 3.41
N GLY A 37 -6.64 -0.15 3.73
CA GLY A 37 -6.88 0.27 5.11
C GLY A 37 -7.50 -0.82 5.98
N LYS A 38 -8.11 -1.84 5.38
CA LYS A 38 -8.74 -2.95 6.10
C LYS A 38 -7.92 -4.23 6.03
N ASN A 39 -6.72 -4.17 5.48
CA ASN A 39 -5.86 -5.34 5.28
C ASN A 39 -6.54 -6.41 4.42
N GLU A 40 -7.33 -5.99 3.44
CA GLU A 40 -7.98 -6.91 2.50
C GLU A 40 -7.06 -7.17 1.30
N PRO A 41 -7.17 -8.34 0.66
CA PRO A 41 -6.33 -8.65 -0.49
C PRO A 41 -6.56 -7.69 -1.65
N VAL A 42 -5.48 -7.33 -2.32
CA VAL A 42 -5.54 -6.58 -3.58
C VAL A 42 -4.70 -7.34 -4.60
N SER A 43 -4.87 -7.02 -5.88
CA SER A 43 -4.14 -7.71 -6.92
C SER A 43 -2.65 -7.38 -6.89
N LEU A 44 -1.83 -8.27 -7.43
CA LEU A 44 -0.40 -8.02 -7.55
C LEU A 44 -0.13 -6.85 -8.50
N GLU A 45 -1.04 -6.58 -9.45
CA GLU A 45 -0.92 -5.40 -10.32
C GLU A 45 -0.97 -4.11 -9.51
N ILE A 46 -1.84 -4.05 -8.50
CA ILE A 46 -1.91 -2.91 -7.60
C ILE A 46 -0.61 -2.77 -6.80
N VAL A 47 -0.11 -3.90 -6.28
CA VAL A 47 1.15 -3.91 -5.53
C VAL A 47 2.30 -3.45 -6.42
N ASP A 48 2.33 -3.90 -7.67
CA ASP A 48 3.34 -3.48 -8.64
C ASP A 48 3.30 -1.97 -8.86
N LYS A 49 2.11 -1.40 -9.04
CA LYS A 49 1.96 0.05 -9.18
C LYS A 49 2.50 0.80 -7.96
N ILE A 50 2.17 0.32 -6.78
CA ILE A 50 2.64 0.94 -5.53
C ILE A 50 4.16 0.92 -5.46
N CYS A 51 4.76 -0.25 -5.71
CA CYS A 51 6.20 -0.39 -5.66
C CYS A 51 6.89 0.48 -6.71
N SER A 52 6.33 0.56 -7.90
CA SER A 52 6.89 1.36 -8.98
C SER A 52 6.86 2.84 -8.66
N LYS A 53 5.73 3.32 -8.12
CA LYS A 53 5.57 4.75 -7.84
C LYS A 53 6.35 5.19 -6.61
N LEU A 54 6.49 4.32 -5.62
CA LEU A 54 7.24 4.63 -4.40
C LEU A 54 8.69 4.19 -4.46
N ASP A 55 9.08 3.53 -5.55
CA ASP A 55 10.44 3.02 -5.75
C ASP A 55 10.88 2.16 -4.56
N CYS A 56 10.11 1.12 -4.28
CA CYS A 56 10.35 0.24 -3.14
C CYS A 56 10.06 -1.22 -3.51
N SER A 57 10.39 -2.12 -2.59
CA SER A 57 10.16 -3.56 -2.76
C SER A 57 8.81 -3.96 -2.18
N ILE A 58 8.32 -5.15 -2.54
CA ILE A 58 7.03 -5.64 -2.05
C ILE A 58 6.98 -5.74 -0.53
N GLN A 59 8.09 -6.09 0.10
CA GLN A 59 8.16 -6.20 1.57
C GLN A 59 8.01 -4.84 2.27
N ASP A 60 8.18 -3.75 1.53
CA ASP A 60 7.95 -2.40 2.05
C ASP A 60 6.48 -2.00 1.95
N VAL A 61 5.64 -2.84 1.37
CA VAL A 61 4.22 -2.59 1.16
C VAL A 61 3.36 -3.54 1.98
N VAL A 62 3.67 -4.84 1.93
CA VAL A 62 2.82 -5.87 2.52
C VAL A 62 3.66 -6.89 3.28
N GLU A 63 3.08 -7.44 4.35
CA GLU A 63 3.69 -8.55 5.09
C GLU A 63 2.63 -9.59 5.42
N ILE A 64 3.07 -10.81 5.65
CA ILE A 64 2.20 -11.90 6.10
C ILE A 64 2.46 -12.12 7.58
N ILE A 65 1.43 -12.03 8.39
CA ILE A 65 1.52 -12.21 9.84
C ILE A 65 0.96 -13.59 10.19
N ASN A 66 1.73 -14.36 10.92
CA ASN A 66 1.29 -15.68 11.40
C ASN A 66 0.64 -15.59 12.78
#